data_ecf6318cfe5db3e1cd519a7c6d9a303f
#
_entry.id   ecf6318cfe5db3e1cd519a7c6d9a303f
#
_cell.length_a   1.000
_cell.length_b   1.000
_cell.length_c   1.000
_cell.angle_alpha   90.00
_cell.angle_beta   90.00
_cell.angle_gamma   90.00
#
_symmetry.space_group_name_H-M   'P 1'
#
loop_
_entity.id
_entity.type
_entity.pdbx_description
1 polymer ?
#
loop_
_entity_poly.entity_id
_entity_poly.type
_entity_poly.pdbx_seq_one_letter_code
_entity_poly.pdbx_strand_id
1 'polypeptide(L)'
;MKLAKLKAKDGFTLVEIMIVVAIIGLLAVIAIPSFFKNREVAQKNTCISNLRVLDTAKQLWGMETGKGDDDEPDESDLVGFGLYLKKMPVCPASGQYLFETIADAPTCDFNGGAAHVFEPKN
;
A
#
# COMPACT_ATOMS: atom_id res chain seq x y z
N MET A 1 21.39 56.42 33.09
CA MET A 1 20.59 55.44 32.41
C MET A 1 21.50 54.51 31.65
N LYS A 2 21.60 53.27 32.07
CA LYS A 2 22.30 52.27 31.29
C LYS A 2 21.36 51.76 30.19
N LEU A 3 21.64 52.17 28.95
CA LEU A 3 21.00 51.54 27.80
C LEU A 3 21.35 50.05 27.82
N ALA A 4 20.32 49.21 27.97
CA ALA A 4 20.51 47.77 27.82
C ALA A 4 21.12 47.52 26.44
N LYS A 5 22.35 47.05 26.42
CA LYS A 5 23.04 46.67 25.21
C LYS A 5 22.24 45.49 24.61
N LEU A 6 21.43 45.79 23.61
CA LEU A 6 20.74 44.77 22.85
C LEU A 6 21.82 43.87 22.26
N LYS A 7 21.99 42.70 22.82
CA LYS A 7 22.86 41.69 22.29
C LYS A 7 22.41 41.38 20.90
N ALA A 8 23.19 41.76 19.88
CA ALA A 8 22.87 41.38 18.51
C ALA A 8 22.74 39.87 18.46
N LYS A 9 21.56 39.39 18.10
CA LYS A 9 21.38 37.96 17.85
C LYS A 9 22.20 37.61 16.60
N ASP A 10 23.14 36.71 16.76
CA ASP A 10 23.88 36.16 15.65
C ASP A 10 22.85 35.45 14.74
N GLY A 11 22.58 36.04 13.56
CA GLY A 11 21.71 35.46 12.53
C GLY A 11 22.53 34.58 11.60
N PHE A 12 21.81 33.74 10.87
CA PHE A 12 22.41 32.95 9.79
C PHE A 12 22.89 33.86 8.66
N THR A 13 23.99 33.49 8.04
CA THR A 13 24.47 34.17 6.84
C THR A 13 23.71 33.67 5.61
N LEU A 14 23.62 34.51 4.58
CA LEU A 14 23.00 34.13 3.30
C LEU A 14 23.71 32.93 2.67
N VAL A 15 25.04 32.87 2.78
CA VAL A 15 25.86 31.79 2.23
C VAL A 15 25.58 30.46 2.95
N GLU A 16 25.39 30.46 4.27
CA GLU A 16 25.03 29.25 5.03
C GLU A 16 23.71 28.64 4.52
N ILE A 17 22.70 29.46 4.32
CA ILE A 17 21.41 28.98 3.81
C ILE A 17 21.53 28.50 2.35
N MET A 18 22.31 29.19 1.53
CA MET A 18 22.55 28.76 0.15
C MET A 18 23.22 27.39 0.06
N ILE A 19 24.22 27.12 0.91
CA ILE A 19 24.91 25.83 0.97
C ILE A 19 23.95 24.73 1.41
N VAL A 20 23.15 24.96 2.45
CA VAL A 20 22.18 24.00 2.96
C VAL A 20 21.14 23.63 1.90
N VAL A 21 20.56 24.63 1.23
CA VAL A 21 19.58 24.40 0.16
C VAL A 21 20.21 23.65 -1.02
N ALA A 22 21.44 23.97 -1.38
CA ALA A 22 22.15 23.29 -2.46
C ALA A 22 22.39 21.81 -2.15
N ILE A 23 22.77 21.47 -0.92
CA ILE A 23 22.96 20.09 -0.48
C ILE A 23 21.63 19.32 -0.44
N ILE A 24 20.58 19.91 0.11
CA ILE A 24 19.23 19.32 0.13
C ILE A 24 18.74 19.06 -1.28
N GLY A 25 18.92 20.01 -2.20
CA GLY A 25 18.53 19.85 -3.60
C GLY A 25 19.28 18.71 -4.30
N LEU A 26 20.58 18.59 -4.06
CA LEU A 26 21.38 17.50 -4.62
C LEU A 26 20.93 16.13 -4.11
N LEU A 27 20.67 16.01 -2.81
CA LEU A 27 20.18 14.76 -2.21
C LEU A 27 18.77 14.42 -2.71
N ALA A 28 17.91 15.42 -2.86
CA ALA A 28 16.54 15.24 -3.38
C ALA A 28 16.50 14.67 -4.79
N VAL A 29 17.39 15.13 -5.68
CA VAL A 29 17.49 14.63 -7.06
C VAL A 29 17.74 13.13 -7.12
N ILE A 30 18.50 12.58 -6.19
CA ILE A 30 18.79 11.14 -6.12
C ILE A 30 17.67 10.38 -5.42
N ALA A 31 17.10 10.95 -4.34
CA ALA A 31 16.13 10.28 -3.50
C ALA A 31 14.73 10.16 -4.12
N ILE A 32 14.27 11.18 -4.83
CA ILE A 32 12.89 11.24 -5.37
C ILE A 32 12.59 10.12 -6.36
N PRO A 33 13.40 9.84 -7.40
CA PRO A 33 13.11 8.74 -8.33
C PRO A 33 13.05 7.37 -7.66
N SER A 34 13.95 7.12 -6.71
CA SER A 34 14.00 5.87 -5.95
C SER A 34 12.77 5.70 -5.05
N PHE A 35 12.28 6.80 -4.47
CA PHE A 35 11.09 6.78 -3.64
C PHE A 35 9.83 6.35 -4.42
N PHE A 36 9.61 6.88 -5.61
CA PHE A 36 8.45 6.51 -6.43
C PHE A 36 8.47 5.05 -6.82
N LYS A 37 9.61 4.52 -7.24
CA LYS A 37 9.76 3.11 -7.57
C LYS A 37 9.50 2.20 -6.36
N ASN A 38 10.04 2.55 -5.20
CA ASN A 38 9.84 1.79 -3.97
C ASN A 38 8.38 1.82 -3.52
N ARG A 39 7.68 2.94 -3.73
CA ARG A 39 6.25 3.06 -3.46
C ARG A 39 5.42 2.10 -4.30
N GLU A 40 5.68 2.01 -5.59
CA GLU A 40 4.98 1.08 -6.49
C GLU A 40 5.17 -0.38 -6.04
N VAL A 41 6.40 -0.76 -5.72
CA VAL A 41 6.72 -2.10 -5.20
C VAL A 41 6.00 -2.37 -3.89
N ALA A 42 5.96 -1.41 -2.97
CA ALA A 42 5.26 -1.54 -1.70
C ALA A 42 3.75 -1.70 -1.90
N GLN A 43 3.15 -0.92 -2.79
CA GLN A 43 1.72 -1.03 -3.14
C GLN A 43 1.39 -2.40 -3.76
N LYS A 44 2.23 -2.89 -4.66
CA LYS A 44 2.11 -4.22 -5.25
C LYS A 44 2.15 -5.32 -4.18
N ASN A 45 3.14 -5.28 -3.29
CA ASN A 45 3.28 -6.27 -2.23
C ASN A 45 2.11 -6.27 -1.26
N THR A 46 1.59 -5.10 -0.91
CA THR A 46 0.39 -4.96 -0.08
C THR A 46 -0.84 -5.54 -0.79
N CYS A 47 -1.02 -5.25 -2.06
CA CYS A 47 -2.10 -5.80 -2.86
C CYS A 47 -2.05 -7.34 -2.92
N ILE A 48 -0.87 -7.91 -3.18
CA ILE A 48 -0.68 -9.37 -3.20
C ILE A 48 -0.97 -9.98 -1.83
N SER A 49 -0.56 -9.32 -0.75
CA SER A 49 -0.89 -9.75 0.61
C SER A 49 -2.40 -9.74 0.87
N ASN A 50 -3.12 -8.72 0.40
CA ASN A 50 -4.57 -8.64 0.47
C ASN A 50 -5.25 -9.76 -0.33
N LEU A 51 -4.77 -10.05 -1.52
CA LEU A 51 -5.27 -11.16 -2.34
C LEU A 51 -5.09 -12.51 -1.63
N ARG A 52 -3.98 -12.70 -0.94
CA ARG A 52 -3.76 -13.90 -0.11
C ARG A 52 -4.77 -14.03 1.02
N VAL A 53 -5.09 -12.92 1.68
CA VAL A 53 -6.13 -12.88 2.73
C VAL A 53 -7.50 -13.23 2.15
N LEU A 54 -7.84 -12.69 0.99
CA LEU A 54 -9.09 -13.01 0.28
C LEU A 54 -9.15 -14.48 -0.13
N ASP A 55 -8.07 -15.03 -0.64
CA ASP A 55 -7.99 -16.44 -0.99
C ASP A 55 -8.22 -17.34 0.22
N THR A 56 -7.58 -17.04 1.34
CA THR A 56 -7.77 -17.78 2.59
C THR A 56 -9.22 -17.73 3.07
N ALA A 57 -9.83 -16.55 3.05
CA ALA A 57 -11.23 -16.36 3.45
C ALA A 57 -12.18 -17.17 2.56
N LYS A 58 -11.93 -17.17 1.27
CA LYS A 58 -12.70 -17.91 0.26
C LYS A 58 -12.61 -19.43 0.47
N GLN A 59 -11.40 -19.94 0.73
CA GLN A 59 -11.20 -21.36 1.02
C GLN A 59 -11.92 -21.78 2.30
N LEU A 60 -11.86 -20.99 3.37
CA LEU A 60 -12.56 -21.24 4.62
C LEU A 60 -14.06 -21.25 4.43
N TRP A 61 -14.61 -20.30 3.69
CA TRP A 61 -16.02 -20.24 3.34
C TRP A 61 -16.46 -21.51 2.61
N GLY A 62 -15.69 -21.95 1.62
CA GLY A 62 -15.97 -23.18 0.88
C GLY A 62 -16.01 -24.41 1.77
N MET A 63 -15.03 -24.55 2.67
CA MET A 63 -14.94 -25.66 3.62
C MET A 63 -16.13 -25.69 4.60
N GLU A 64 -16.49 -24.52 5.17
CA GLU A 64 -17.55 -24.45 6.18
C GLU A 64 -18.95 -24.57 5.60
N THR A 65 -19.17 -24.07 4.37
CA THR A 65 -20.46 -24.08 3.71
C THR A 65 -20.68 -25.30 2.80
N GLY A 66 -19.65 -26.12 2.61
CA GLY A 66 -19.70 -27.28 1.74
C GLY A 66 -19.81 -26.95 0.25
N LYS A 67 -19.27 -25.79 -0.15
CA LYS A 67 -19.24 -25.34 -1.53
C LYS A 67 -18.12 -26.03 -2.33
N GLY A 68 -18.37 -26.21 -3.62
CA GLY A 68 -17.42 -26.82 -4.55
C GLY A 68 -16.48 -25.82 -5.21
N ASP A 69 -15.55 -26.34 -6.00
CA ASP A 69 -14.51 -25.56 -6.68
C ASP A 69 -15.07 -24.50 -7.65
N ASP A 70 -16.24 -24.76 -8.24
CA ASP A 70 -16.89 -23.87 -9.21
C ASP A 70 -17.76 -22.78 -8.54
N ASP A 71 -17.93 -22.82 -7.22
CA ASP A 71 -18.70 -21.82 -6.50
C ASP A 71 -17.90 -20.52 -6.30
N GLU A 72 -18.56 -19.39 -6.50
CA GLU A 72 -18.00 -18.06 -6.30
C GLU A 72 -18.70 -17.38 -5.13
N PRO A 73 -17.95 -16.93 -4.08
CA PRO A 73 -18.54 -16.18 -2.98
C PRO A 73 -18.80 -14.72 -3.37
N ASP A 74 -19.86 -14.15 -2.80
CA ASP A 74 -20.10 -12.71 -2.83
C ASP A 74 -19.38 -12.01 -1.66
N GLU A 75 -19.21 -10.71 -1.74
CA GLU A 75 -18.63 -9.91 -0.64
C GLU A 75 -19.40 -10.11 0.66
N SER A 76 -20.74 -10.23 0.58
CA SER A 76 -21.58 -10.46 1.76
C SER A 76 -21.37 -11.80 2.44
N ASP A 77 -20.81 -12.78 1.74
CA ASP A 77 -20.48 -14.10 2.31
C ASP A 77 -19.19 -14.09 3.12
N LEU A 78 -18.26 -13.21 2.77
CA LEU A 78 -16.92 -13.18 3.34
C LEU A 78 -16.71 -12.03 4.32
N VAL A 79 -17.35 -10.89 4.10
CA VAL A 79 -17.10 -9.65 4.83
C VAL A 79 -18.28 -9.29 5.71
N GLY A 80 -18.04 -9.17 7.03
CA GLY A 80 -19.05 -8.76 7.98
C GLY A 80 -18.71 -9.16 9.40
N PHE A 81 -19.62 -8.80 10.32
CA PHE A 81 -19.46 -9.18 11.71
C PHE A 81 -19.67 -10.69 11.89
N GLY A 82 -18.66 -11.34 12.46
CA GLY A 82 -18.68 -12.79 12.66
C GLY A 82 -18.36 -13.63 11.42
N LEU A 83 -18.07 -12.99 10.29
CA LEU A 83 -17.60 -13.65 9.07
C LEU A 83 -16.06 -13.71 9.01
N TYR A 84 -15.53 -14.17 7.88
CA TYR A 84 -14.09 -14.42 7.69
C TYR A 84 -13.25 -13.14 7.69
N LEU A 85 -13.82 -12.04 7.20
CA LEU A 85 -13.20 -10.71 7.16
C LEU A 85 -14.08 -9.68 7.85
N LYS A 86 -13.50 -8.86 8.70
CA LYS A 86 -14.23 -7.75 9.34
C LYS A 86 -14.50 -6.61 8.37
N LYS A 87 -13.61 -6.41 7.40
CA LYS A 87 -13.67 -5.34 6.41
C LYS A 87 -13.03 -5.81 5.12
N MET A 88 -13.60 -5.40 3.99
CA MET A 88 -13.01 -5.63 2.68
C MET A 88 -11.65 -4.92 2.59
N PRO A 89 -10.55 -5.64 2.28
CA PRO A 89 -9.28 -5.00 2.00
C PRO A 89 -9.37 -4.16 0.72
N VAL A 90 -8.56 -3.12 0.64
CA VAL A 90 -8.52 -2.19 -0.49
C VAL A 90 -7.14 -2.19 -1.11
N CYS A 91 -7.05 -2.23 -2.44
CA CYS A 91 -5.79 -2.09 -3.15
C CYS A 91 -5.25 -0.66 -2.97
N PRO A 92 -3.99 -0.49 -2.49
CA PRO A 92 -3.40 0.84 -2.31
C PRO A 92 -3.22 1.62 -3.61
N ALA A 93 -3.23 0.93 -4.74
CA ALA A 93 -3.12 1.50 -6.08
C ALA A 93 -4.49 1.72 -6.76
N SER A 94 -5.58 1.68 -5.99
CA SER A 94 -6.96 1.90 -6.46
C SER A 94 -7.52 0.80 -7.40
N GLY A 95 -6.93 -0.39 -7.38
CA GLY A 95 -7.49 -1.56 -8.06
C GLY A 95 -8.69 -2.13 -7.28
N GLN A 96 -9.55 -2.86 -7.99
CA GLN A 96 -10.65 -3.62 -7.40
C GLN A 96 -10.32 -5.10 -7.35
N TYR A 97 -10.76 -5.77 -6.30
CA TYR A 97 -10.59 -7.20 -6.15
C TYR A 97 -11.79 -7.96 -6.70
N LEU A 98 -11.50 -9.04 -7.42
CA LEU A 98 -12.48 -10.02 -7.88
C LEU A 98 -12.19 -11.32 -7.12
N PHE A 99 -13.25 -11.93 -6.56
CA PHE A 99 -13.08 -13.15 -5.76
C PHE A 99 -12.77 -14.38 -6.60
N GLU A 100 -13.32 -14.45 -7.79
CA GLU A 100 -13.27 -15.64 -8.65
C GLU A 100 -13.84 -16.89 -7.95
N THR A 101 -13.81 -18.03 -8.59
CA THR A 101 -14.28 -19.29 -7.99
C THR A 101 -13.35 -19.77 -6.88
N ILE A 102 -13.78 -20.79 -6.12
CA ILE A 102 -12.92 -21.38 -5.06
C ILE A 102 -11.63 -21.97 -5.66
N ALA A 103 -11.70 -22.57 -6.84
CA ALA A 103 -10.53 -23.15 -7.52
C ALA A 103 -9.56 -22.08 -8.04
N ASP A 104 -10.07 -20.91 -8.42
CA ASP A 104 -9.27 -19.86 -9.02
C ASP A 104 -8.76 -18.86 -7.98
N ALA A 105 -7.56 -18.34 -8.18
CA ALA A 105 -7.01 -17.30 -7.31
C ALA A 105 -7.76 -15.97 -7.48
N PRO A 106 -8.00 -15.21 -6.40
CA PRO A 106 -8.56 -13.88 -6.51
C PRO A 106 -7.65 -12.95 -7.30
N THR A 107 -8.23 -12.02 -8.04
CA THR A 107 -7.50 -11.11 -8.93
C THR A 107 -7.71 -9.65 -8.56
N CYS A 108 -6.79 -8.81 -9.01
CA CYS A 108 -6.86 -7.35 -8.90
C CYS A 108 -6.85 -6.75 -10.31
N ASP A 109 -7.77 -5.84 -10.59
CA ASP A 109 -7.92 -5.21 -11.91
C ASP A 109 -6.96 -4.05 -12.16
N PHE A 110 -5.98 -3.82 -11.29
CA PHE A 110 -5.03 -2.72 -11.43
C PHE A 110 -4.19 -2.84 -12.70
N ASN A 111 -4.30 -1.84 -13.58
CA ASN A 111 -3.64 -1.80 -14.89
C ASN A 111 -2.50 -0.77 -14.99
N GLY A 112 -2.15 -0.09 -13.90
CA GLY A 112 -1.10 0.94 -13.90
C GLY A 112 0.23 0.40 -13.39
N GLY A 113 1.24 0.29 -14.24
CA GLY A 113 2.57 -0.17 -13.82
C GLY A 113 2.69 -1.68 -13.70
N ALA A 114 3.34 -2.16 -12.64
CA ALA A 114 3.52 -3.59 -12.42
C ALA A 114 2.19 -4.27 -12.04
N ALA A 115 1.80 -5.29 -12.78
CA ALA A 115 0.59 -6.06 -12.51
C ALA A 115 0.60 -6.68 -11.11
N HIS A 116 -0.54 -6.58 -10.42
CA HIS A 116 -0.75 -7.16 -9.10
C HIS A 116 -1.30 -8.58 -9.24
N VAL A 117 -0.43 -9.53 -9.45
CA VAL A 117 -0.81 -10.93 -9.63
C VAL A 117 -0.45 -11.73 -8.40
N PHE A 118 -1.42 -12.46 -7.87
CA PHE A 118 -1.23 -13.43 -6.80
C PHE A 118 -1.25 -14.84 -7.39
N GLU A 119 -0.16 -15.55 -7.21
CA GLU A 119 -0.06 -16.98 -7.57
C GLU A 119 -0.04 -17.77 -6.26
N PRO A 120 -1.10 -18.56 -5.98
CA PRO A 120 -1.07 -19.45 -4.83
C PRO A 120 0.03 -20.49 -5.05
N LYS A 121 0.90 -20.63 -4.06
CA LYS A 121 1.88 -21.73 -4.07
C LYS A 121 1.13 -23.05 -3.81
N ASN A 122 1.23 -23.92 -4.75
CA ASN A 122 0.80 -25.31 -4.57
C ASN A 122 1.57 -25.99 -3.45
#